data_b85c950d32661cf233e199ab2d35326f
#
_entry.id   b85c950d32661cf233e199ab2d35326f
#
_cell.length_a   1.000
_cell.length_b   1.000
_cell.length_c   1.000
_cell.angle_alpha   90.00
_cell.angle_beta   90.00
_cell.angle_gamma   90.00
#
_symmetry.space_group_name_H-M   'P 1'
#
loop_
_entity.id
_entity.type
_entity.pdbx_description
1 polymer ?
#
loop_
_entity_poly.entity_id
_entity_poly.type
_entity_poly.pdbx_seq_one_letter_code
_entity_poly.pdbx_strand_id
1 'polypeptide(L)'
;IELLEIVIDGIVGTHRIFAVLGTFYNIVIGSFEVLALLVIVAIITFWVRRNLLKLSRFQKPELKGSAKKDANFILYAETTIMLLFLLMNTADAQLQALNAPHYLQAGYFPISSMLIPLIDSFSVGTLIIIERTCWWLHIIGILCFLNYLYYSKHLHILLAFPNTYFASLRPMGAFKVNEAITNEVKLMLNPEADPFATTTESATPPEKFGIQDVTDLTWVQLLSAYTCTECGRCTDECPANLTGKKLSPRAIMMKTRDRIEEVGRNIDRHKGKFEADGKTLLGDYITAEELWACTTCNACVEACPVSINPLEIIMDMRQYVVMEQSGAPNELNMMMNNIENNGAPWAYSQADRLQ
;
A
#
# COMPACT_ATOMS: atom_id res chain seq x y z
N ILE A 1 3.05 -24.59 7.62
CA ILE A 1 3.53 -25.95 8.00
C ILE A 1 5.03 -26.04 7.76
N GLU A 2 5.53 -25.79 6.54
CA GLU A 2 6.95 -25.96 6.21
C GLU A 2 7.89 -25.07 7.04
N LEU A 3 7.58 -23.79 7.24
CA LEU A 3 8.37 -22.91 8.10
C LEU A 3 8.41 -23.44 9.56
N LEU A 4 7.29 -23.97 10.07
CA LEU A 4 7.23 -24.59 11.39
C LEU A 4 8.08 -25.85 11.44
N GLU A 5 8.04 -26.69 10.40
CA GLU A 5 8.87 -27.88 10.29
C GLU A 5 10.36 -27.53 10.33
N ILE A 6 10.79 -26.56 9.51
CA ILE A 6 12.18 -26.10 9.47
C ILE A 6 12.64 -25.62 10.86
N VAL A 7 11.81 -24.83 11.57
CA VAL A 7 12.15 -24.33 12.90
C VAL A 7 12.24 -25.49 13.92
N ILE A 8 11.28 -26.42 13.91
CA ILE A 8 11.26 -27.54 14.84
C ILE A 8 12.43 -28.49 14.55
N ASP A 9 12.66 -28.85 13.29
CA ASP A 9 13.79 -29.68 12.89
C ASP A 9 15.14 -29.05 13.26
N GLY A 10 15.25 -27.73 13.13
CA GLY A 10 16.45 -26.99 13.54
C GLY A 10 16.70 -26.99 15.06
N ILE A 11 15.65 -26.97 15.89
CA ILE A 11 15.76 -26.98 17.36
C ILE A 11 15.98 -28.42 17.89
N VAL A 12 15.23 -29.38 17.37
CA VAL A 12 15.20 -30.76 17.86
C VAL A 12 16.29 -31.59 17.20
N GLY A 13 16.84 -31.19 16.06
CA GLY A 13 17.83 -31.95 15.30
C GLY A 13 17.22 -33.13 14.53
N THR A 14 15.96 -33.02 14.18
CA THR A 14 15.23 -34.00 13.35
C THR A 14 15.32 -33.67 11.87
N HIS A 15 14.85 -34.58 11.02
CA HIS A 15 14.70 -34.37 9.60
C HIS A 15 13.26 -34.70 9.22
N ARG A 16 12.52 -33.70 8.75
CA ARG A 16 11.12 -33.81 8.32
C ARG A 16 10.19 -34.42 9.39
N ILE A 17 10.09 -33.74 10.53
CA ILE A 17 9.32 -34.21 11.69
C ILE A 17 7.84 -34.46 11.33
N PHE A 18 7.27 -33.73 10.38
CA PHE A 18 5.89 -33.91 9.94
C PHE A 18 5.71 -35.05 8.91
N ALA A 19 6.76 -35.80 8.58
CA ALA A 19 6.67 -37.02 7.74
C ALA A 19 5.69 -38.06 8.31
N VAL A 20 5.43 -37.99 9.62
CA VAL A 20 4.43 -38.85 10.31
C VAL A 20 3.01 -38.70 9.75
N LEU A 21 2.72 -37.60 9.07
CA LEU A 21 1.44 -37.35 8.39
C LEU A 21 1.27 -38.13 7.08
N GLY A 22 2.28 -38.87 6.65
CA GLY A 22 2.24 -39.77 5.50
C GLY A 22 1.84 -39.10 4.19
N THR A 23 0.81 -39.63 3.53
CA THR A 23 0.35 -39.14 2.20
C THR A 23 -0.06 -37.66 2.24
N PHE A 24 -0.66 -37.20 3.32
CA PHE A 24 -1.03 -35.78 3.45
C PHE A 24 0.21 -34.88 3.39
N TYR A 25 1.28 -35.26 4.11
CA TYR A 25 2.56 -34.55 4.05
C TYR A 25 3.12 -34.47 2.62
N ASN A 26 3.13 -35.59 1.91
CA ASN A 26 3.62 -35.63 0.54
C ASN A 26 2.85 -34.70 -0.42
N ILE A 27 1.51 -34.64 -0.27
CA ILE A 27 0.66 -33.72 -1.05
C ILE A 27 0.99 -32.27 -0.73
N VAL A 28 1.16 -31.94 0.55
CA VAL A 28 1.47 -30.58 1.00
C VAL A 28 2.83 -30.11 0.46
N ILE A 29 3.88 -30.92 0.60
CA ILE A 29 5.22 -30.60 0.10
C ILE A 29 5.22 -30.45 -1.43
N GLY A 30 4.58 -31.39 -2.15
CA GLY A 30 4.46 -31.29 -3.61
C GLY A 30 3.70 -30.02 -4.05
N SER A 31 2.66 -29.65 -3.31
CA SER A 31 1.91 -28.40 -3.57
C SER A 31 2.79 -27.16 -3.37
N PHE A 32 3.63 -27.12 -2.33
CA PHE A 32 4.54 -26.01 -2.10
C PHE A 32 5.61 -25.86 -3.18
N GLU A 33 6.13 -26.96 -3.72
CA GLU A 33 7.04 -26.90 -4.87
C GLU A 33 6.39 -26.31 -6.14
N VAL A 34 5.16 -26.73 -6.42
CA VAL A 34 4.41 -26.16 -7.55
C VAL A 34 4.15 -24.68 -7.32
N LEU A 35 3.74 -24.29 -6.12
CA LEU A 35 3.56 -22.89 -5.77
C LEU A 35 4.87 -22.09 -5.88
N ALA A 36 6.01 -22.63 -5.43
CA ALA A 36 7.31 -21.98 -5.56
C ALA A 36 7.68 -21.72 -7.02
N LEU A 37 7.43 -22.69 -7.92
CA LEU A 37 7.62 -22.50 -9.35
C LEU A 37 6.72 -21.40 -9.91
N LEU A 38 5.43 -21.40 -9.53
CA LEU A 38 4.48 -20.37 -9.98
C LEU A 38 4.88 -18.98 -9.47
N VAL A 39 5.38 -18.86 -8.24
CA VAL A 39 5.92 -17.61 -7.71
C VAL A 39 7.12 -17.14 -8.53
N ILE A 40 8.08 -18.01 -8.85
CA ILE A 40 9.23 -17.67 -9.70
C ILE A 40 8.77 -17.15 -11.07
N VAL A 41 7.82 -17.83 -11.71
CA VAL A 41 7.26 -17.40 -13.02
C VAL A 41 6.59 -16.04 -12.89
N ALA A 42 5.83 -15.80 -11.84
CA ALA A 42 5.19 -14.51 -11.58
C ALA A 42 6.23 -13.39 -11.37
N ILE A 43 7.27 -13.64 -10.55
CA ILE A 43 8.34 -12.68 -10.28
C ILE A 43 9.09 -12.32 -11.57
N ILE A 44 9.46 -13.30 -12.37
CA ILE A 44 10.10 -13.08 -13.68
C ILE A 44 9.19 -12.24 -14.57
N THR A 45 7.91 -12.54 -14.63
CA THR A 45 6.93 -11.78 -15.41
C THR A 45 6.86 -10.32 -14.94
N PHE A 46 6.78 -10.08 -13.63
CA PHE A 46 6.75 -8.72 -13.08
C PHE A 46 8.06 -7.98 -13.30
N TRP A 47 9.19 -8.66 -13.17
CA TRP A 47 10.50 -8.07 -13.45
C TRP A 47 10.65 -7.66 -14.92
N VAL A 48 10.24 -8.52 -15.86
CA VAL A 48 10.23 -8.24 -17.30
C VAL A 48 9.34 -7.04 -17.62
N ARG A 49 8.11 -7.02 -17.11
CA ARG A 49 7.16 -5.91 -17.30
C ARG A 49 7.71 -4.58 -16.79
N ARG A 50 8.45 -4.60 -15.68
CA ARG A 50 8.99 -3.41 -15.04
C ARG A 50 10.27 -2.91 -15.68
N ASN A 51 11.22 -3.81 -15.98
CA ASN A 51 12.58 -3.46 -16.35
C ASN A 51 12.86 -3.57 -17.86
N LEU A 52 12.26 -4.56 -18.55
CA LEU A 52 12.46 -4.76 -19.99
C LEU A 52 11.40 -4.04 -20.82
N LEU A 53 10.12 -4.32 -20.57
CA LEU A 53 9.00 -3.72 -21.32
C LEU A 53 8.75 -2.27 -20.93
N LYS A 54 9.27 -1.81 -19.79
CA LYS A 54 9.22 -0.41 -19.32
C LYS A 54 7.84 0.21 -19.45
N LEU A 55 6.80 -0.48 -18.97
CA LEU A 55 5.42 0.02 -19.02
C LEU A 55 5.34 1.45 -18.50
N SER A 56 4.60 2.32 -19.18
CA SER A 56 4.49 3.76 -18.93
C SER A 56 4.23 4.11 -17.46
N ARG A 57 3.31 3.38 -16.81
CA ARG A 57 2.95 3.58 -15.40
C ARG A 57 4.10 3.37 -14.42
N PHE A 58 5.13 2.59 -14.79
CA PHE A 58 6.33 2.37 -13.97
C PHE A 58 7.47 3.33 -14.29
N GLN A 59 7.33 4.18 -15.32
CA GLN A 59 8.34 5.15 -15.73
C GLN A 59 8.07 6.58 -15.24
N LYS A 60 6.98 6.79 -14.53
CA LYS A 60 6.59 8.10 -13.99
C LYS A 60 7.63 8.64 -12.99
N PRO A 61 7.79 9.98 -12.89
CA PRO A 61 8.83 10.61 -12.06
C PRO A 61 8.82 10.17 -10.60
N GLU A 62 7.65 9.99 -10.00
CA GLU A 62 7.47 9.61 -8.59
C GLU A 62 7.95 8.19 -8.25
N LEU A 63 8.17 7.33 -9.25
CA LEU A 63 8.72 5.99 -9.06
C LEU A 63 10.24 5.91 -9.25
N LYS A 64 10.90 7.02 -9.51
CA LYS A 64 12.35 7.04 -9.61
C LYS A 64 12.97 7.00 -8.20
N GLY A 65 14.21 6.48 -8.09
CA GLY A 65 14.94 6.45 -6.82
C GLY A 65 14.58 5.28 -5.91
N SER A 66 14.23 5.57 -4.66
CA SER A 66 13.97 4.57 -3.59
C SER A 66 12.82 3.62 -3.91
N ALA A 67 11.71 4.12 -4.45
CA ALA A 67 10.55 3.31 -4.81
C ALA A 67 10.86 2.24 -5.87
N LYS A 68 11.75 2.53 -6.83
CA LYS A 68 12.21 1.55 -7.82
C LYS A 68 13.16 0.53 -7.21
N LYS A 69 14.08 0.99 -6.34
CA LYS A 69 15.05 0.11 -5.68
C LYS A 69 14.33 -0.89 -4.77
N ASP A 70 13.39 -0.42 -3.94
CA ASP A 70 12.59 -1.27 -3.06
C ASP A 70 11.83 -2.36 -3.85
N ALA A 71 11.13 -1.99 -4.92
CA ALA A 71 10.42 -2.96 -5.74
C ALA A 71 11.34 -4.02 -6.39
N ASN A 72 12.51 -3.64 -6.86
CA ASN A 72 13.46 -4.59 -7.43
C ASN A 72 14.08 -5.47 -6.34
N PHE A 73 14.37 -4.90 -5.16
CA PHE A 73 14.89 -5.67 -4.03
C PHE A 73 13.92 -6.76 -3.59
N ILE A 74 12.62 -6.45 -3.50
CA ILE A 74 11.58 -7.44 -3.21
C ILE A 74 11.66 -8.59 -4.21
N LEU A 75 11.63 -8.30 -5.52
CA LEU A 75 11.68 -9.33 -6.56
C LEU A 75 12.94 -10.20 -6.49
N TYR A 76 14.09 -9.59 -6.21
CA TYR A 76 15.36 -10.36 -6.07
C TYR A 76 15.38 -11.19 -4.80
N ALA A 77 14.92 -10.66 -3.67
CA ALA A 77 14.86 -11.39 -2.41
C ALA A 77 13.93 -12.61 -2.51
N GLU A 78 12.71 -12.42 -3.02
CA GLU A 78 11.77 -13.52 -3.23
C GLU A 78 12.31 -14.57 -4.20
N THR A 79 12.92 -14.16 -5.33
CA THR A 79 13.55 -15.10 -6.27
C THR A 79 14.63 -15.92 -5.57
N THR A 80 15.50 -15.27 -4.79
CA THR A 80 16.58 -15.95 -4.08
C THR A 80 16.05 -16.95 -3.07
N ILE A 81 15.05 -16.57 -2.26
CA ILE A 81 14.40 -17.43 -1.28
C ILE A 81 13.78 -18.65 -1.94
N MET A 82 13.06 -18.48 -3.07
CA MET A 82 12.44 -19.60 -3.78
C MET A 82 13.48 -20.52 -4.45
N LEU A 83 14.56 -19.99 -4.99
CA LEU A 83 15.64 -20.79 -5.55
C LEU A 83 16.37 -21.60 -4.48
N LEU A 84 16.64 -21.01 -3.30
CA LEU A 84 17.22 -21.72 -2.17
C LEU A 84 16.33 -22.87 -1.71
N PHE A 85 15.01 -22.64 -1.66
CA PHE A 85 14.02 -23.66 -1.33
C PHE A 85 14.06 -24.85 -2.31
N LEU A 86 13.99 -24.59 -3.61
CA LEU A 86 14.04 -25.65 -4.62
C LEU A 86 15.38 -26.38 -4.64
N LEU A 87 16.49 -25.68 -4.45
CA LEU A 87 17.82 -26.30 -4.42
C LEU A 87 18.02 -27.14 -3.15
N MET A 88 17.51 -26.69 -2.01
CA MET A 88 17.45 -27.46 -0.77
C MET A 88 16.72 -28.78 -0.98
N ASN A 89 15.48 -28.71 -1.51
CA ASN A 89 14.68 -29.90 -1.78
C ASN A 89 15.30 -30.82 -2.86
N THR A 90 15.99 -30.25 -3.86
CA THR A 90 16.72 -31.04 -4.86
C THR A 90 17.83 -31.87 -4.22
N ALA A 91 18.64 -31.24 -3.35
CA ALA A 91 19.71 -31.92 -2.65
C ALA A 91 19.17 -32.97 -1.65
N ASP A 92 18.10 -32.64 -0.93
CA ASP A 92 17.41 -33.56 -0.04
C ASP A 92 16.84 -34.79 -0.78
N ALA A 93 16.12 -34.58 -1.87
CA ALA A 93 15.59 -35.67 -2.69
C ALA A 93 16.69 -36.62 -3.20
N GLN A 94 17.83 -36.06 -3.62
CA GLN A 94 18.99 -36.87 -4.05
C GLN A 94 19.62 -37.63 -2.89
N LEU A 95 19.75 -37.03 -1.70
CA LEU A 95 20.26 -37.69 -0.50
C LEU A 95 19.34 -38.81 -0.03
N GLN A 96 18.03 -38.62 -0.11
CA GLN A 96 17.03 -39.68 0.14
C GLN A 96 17.18 -40.85 -0.85
N ALA A 97 17.34 -40.55 -2.14
CA ALA A 97 17.53 -41.57 -3.17
C ALA A 97 18.83 -42.39 -2.96
N LEU A 98 19.88 -41.75 -2.45
CA LEU A 98 21.16 -42.39 -2.09
C LEU A 98 21.13 -43.08 -0.73
N ASN A 99 20.00 -43.08 -0.02
CA ASN A 99 19.85 -43.62 1.33
C ASN A 99 20.91 -43.07 2.29
N ALA A 100 21.21 -41.78 2.22
CA ALA A 100 22.18 -41.13 3.10
C ALA A 100 21.72 -41.18 4.57
N PRO A 101 22.64 -41.37 5.54
CA PRO A 101 22.29 -41.39 6.96
C PRO A 101 21.54 -40.13 7.38
N HIS A 102 20.52 -40.26 8.23
CA HIS A 102 19.65 -39.18 8.74
C HIS A 102 18.66 -38.59 7.76
N TYR A 103 18.61 -39.01 6.49
CA TYR A 103 17.64 -38.54 5.51
C TYR A 103 16.51 -39.56 5.36
N LEU A 104 15.31 -39.20 5.92
CA LEU A 104 14.13 -40.04 5.82
C LEU A 104 13.51 -39.93 4.44
N GLN A 105 13.06 -41.07 3.90
CA GLN A 105 12.29 -41.05 2.64
C GLN A 105 10.89 -40.49 2.89
N ALA A 106 10.72 -39.21 2.69
CA ALA A 106 9.47 -38.49 2.91
C ALA A 106 9.38 -37.25 1.99
N GLY A 107 8.16 -36.87 1.65
CA GLY A 107 7.90 -35.77 0.73
C GLY A 107 7.70 -36.23 -0.71
N TYR A 108 7.08 -35.38 -1.52
CA TYR A 108 6.94 -35.55 -2.96
C TYR A 108 7.50 -34.29 -3.62
N PHE A 109 8.49 -34.44 -4.47
CA PHE A 109 9.29 -33.35 -5.04
C PHE A 109 9.13 -33.26 -6.56
N PRO A 110 7.98 -32.83 -7.10
CA PRO A 110 7.72 -32.85 -8.54
C PRO A 110 8.63 -31.90 -9.32
N ILE A 111 9.01 -30.76 -8.75
CA ILE A 111 9.86 -29.77 -9.42
C ILE A 111 11.34 -30.03 -9.13
N SER A 112 11.69 -30.24 -7.87
CA SER A 112 13.08 -30.49 -7.45
C SER A 112 13.65 -31.75 -8.06
N SER A 113 12.83 -32.80 -8.25
CA SER A 113 13.26 -34.04 -8.95
C SER A 113 13.73 -33.79 -10.39
N MET A 114 13.18 -32.77 -11.06
CA MET A 114 13.62 -32.39 -12.41
C MET A 114 15.00 -31.71 -12.41
N LEU A 115 15.44 -31.20 -11.27
CA LEU A 115 16.73 -30.52 -11.11
C LEU A 115 17.85 -31.47 -10.67
N ILE A 116 17.53 -32.71 -10.25
CA ILE A 116 18.50 -33.70 -9.80
C ILE A 116 19.65 -33.91 -10.78
N PRO A 117 19.42 -33.99 -12.12
CA PRO A 117 20.51 -34.19 -13.09
C PRO A 117 21.59 -33.10 -13.06
N LEU A 118 21.31 -31.97 -12.48
CA LEU A 118 22.31 -30.88 -12.33
C LEU A 118 23.31 -31.13 -11.17
N ILE A 119 22.94 -32.01 -10.23
CA ILE A 119 23.70 -32.24 -9.00
C ILE A 119 24.02 -33.73 -8.76
N ASP A 120 23.61 -34.64 -9.66
CA ASP A 120 23.78 -36.09 -9.49
C ASP A 120 25.24 -36.53 -9.45
N SER A 121 26.15 -35.75 -10.04
CA SER A 121 27.60 -36.01 -10.04
C SER A 121 28.29 -35.66 -8.73
N PHE A 122 27.60 -35.02 -7.80
CA PHE A 122 28.20 -34.54 -6.54
C PHE A 122 28.28 -35.68 -5.49
N SER A 123 29.34 -35.64 -4.69
CA SER A 123 29.50 -36.59 -3.59
C SER A 123 28.43 -36.34 -2.51
N VAL A 124 28.09 -37.39 -1.75
CA VAL A 124 27.15 -37.29 -0.61
C VAL A 124 27.53 -36.16 0.36
N GLY A 125 28.83 -36.02 0.66
CA GLY A 125 29.31 -34.94 1.52
C GLY A 125 29.02 -33.54 0.93
N THR A 126 29.21 -33.37 -0.38
CA THR A 126 28.90 -32.10 -1.08
C THR A 126 27.40 -31.83 -1.06
N LEU A 127 26.57 -32.83 -1.30
CA LEU A 127 25.11 -32.70 -1.27
C LEU A 127 24.60 -32.26 0.12
N ILE A 128 25.16 -32.85 1.19
CA ILE A 128 24.85 -32.45 2.57
C ILE A 128 25.22 -30.96 2.83
N ILE A 129 26.38 -30.54 2.33
CA ILE A 129 26.81 -29.14 2.48
C ILE A 129 25.85 -28.21 1.73
N ILE A 130 25.47 -28.56 0.50
CA ILE A 130 24.52 -27.76 -0.30
C ILE A 130 23.18 -27.68 0.43
N GLU A 131 22.62 -28.82 0.83
CA GLU A 131 21.33 -28.89 1.49
C GLU A 131 21.32 -28.04 2.77
N ARG A 132 22.31 -28.26 3.69
CA ARG A 132 22.40 -27.49 4.94
C ARG A 132 22.64 -25.99 4.70
N THR A 133 23.46 -25.63 3.73
CA THR A 133 23.68 -24.23 3.37
C THR A 133 22.42 -23.56 2.85
N CYS A 134 21.70 -24.23 1.93
CA CYS A 134 20.43 -23.73 1.40
C CYS A 134 19.36 -23.63 2.50
N TRP A 135 19.31 -24.63 3.41
CA TRP A 135 18.41 -24.63 4.55
C TRP A 135 18.63 -23.41 5.47
N TRP A 136 19.88 -23.14 5.87
CA TRP A 136 20.21 -21.98 6.71
C TRP A 136 19.95 -20.65 5.97
N LEU A 137 20.37 -20.54 4.73
CA LEU A 137 20.17 -19.32 3.96
C LEU A 137 18.68 -19.06 3.67
N HIS A 138 17.89 -20.10 3.48
CA HIS A 138 16.45 -19.98 3.28
C HIS A 138 15.75 -19.43 4.53
N ILE A 139 15.97 -20.03 5.71
CA ILE A 139 15.33 -19.57 6.95
C ILE A 139 15.81 -18.18 7.36
N ILE A 140 17.12 -17.90 7.29
CA ILE A 140 17.67 -16.58 7.57
C ILE A 140 17.12 -15.56 6.56
N GLY A 141 17.06 -15.92 5.30
CA GLY A 141 16.51 -15.10 4.23
C GLY A 141 15.06 -14.71 4.50
N ILE A 142 14.21 -15.67 4.89
CA ILE A 142 12.82 -15.40 5.28
C ILE A 142 12.75 -14.46 6.48
N LEU A 143 13.50 -14.72 7.55
CA LEU A 143 13.49 -13.88 8.75
C LEU A 143 13.97 -12.46 8.47
N CYS A 144 15.03 -12.31 7.68
CA CYS A 144 15.49 -10.99 7.23
C CYS A 144 14.44 -10.28 6.37
N PHE A 145 13.80 -10.99 5.46
CA PHE A 145 12.77 -10.43 4.60
C PHE A 145 11.52 -10.03 5.37
N LEU A 146 11.10 -10.80 6.39
CA LEU A 146 10.00 -10.44 7.30
C LEU A 146 10.29 -9.15 8.06
N ASN A 147 11.54 -8.95 8.53
CA ASN A 147 11.93 -7.68 9.15
C ASN A 147 11.95 -6.52 8.15
N TYR A 148 12.41 -6.77 6.92
CA TYR A 148 12.41 -5.77 5.86
C TYR A 148 10.99 -5.37 5.42
N LEU A 149 10.04 -6.29 5.46
CA LEU A 149 8.65 -6.10 5.04
C LEU A 149 8.02 -4.88 5.73
N TYR A 150 8.33 -4.63 7.00
CA TYR A 150 7.82 -3.49 7.75
C TYR A 150 8.20 -2.13 7.13
N TYR A 151 9.41 -2.04 6.56
CA TYR A 151 9.93 -0.81 5.94
C TYR A 151 9.65 -0.71 4.44
N SER A 152 9.05 -1.73 3.87
CA SER A 152 8.82 -1.86 2.43
C SER A 152 7.34 -1.70 2.08
N LYS A 153 7.08 -1.23 0.85
CA LYS A 153 5.73 -1.28 0.29
C LYS A 153 5.12 -2.70 0.24
N HIS A 154 5.93 -3.74 0.43
CA HIS A 154 5.45 -5.13 0.48
C HIS A 154 4.55 -5.42 1.71
N LEU A 155 4.58 -4.55 2.73
CA LEU A 155 3.64 -4.58 3.86
C LEU A 155 2.17 -4.56 3.42
N HIS A 156 1.88 -4.09 2.18
CA HIS A 156 0.53 -4.09 1.61
C HIS A 156 -0.13 -5.47 1.61
N ILE A 157 0.63 -6.56 1.55
CA ILE A 157 0.08 -7.93 1.59
C ILE A 157 -0.76 -8.14 2.86
N LEU A 158 -0.28 -7.63 4.00
CA LEU A 158 -1.01 -7.69 5.26
C LEU A 158 -2.09 -6.62 5.36
N LEU A 159 -1.77 -5.39 4.92
CA LEU A 159 -2.64 -4.23 5.09
C LEU A 159 -3.80 -4.19 4.08
N ALA A 160 -3.71 -4.90 2.95
CA ALA A 160 -4.79 -4.95 1.96
C ALA A 160 -6.10 -5.53 2.54
N PHE A 161 -6.01 -6.52 3.43
CA PHE A 161 -7.19 -7.12 4.07
C PHE A 161 -7.95 -6.12 4.93
N PRO A 162 -7.35 -5.50 5.96
CA PRO A 162 -8.06 -4.50 6.75
C PRO A 162 -8.46 -3.27 5.91
N ASN A 163 -7.65 -2.83 4.97
CA ASN A 163 -8.01 -1.70 4.12
C ASN A 163 -9.26 -1.97 3.28
N THR A 164 -9.35 -3.15 2.68
CA THR A 164 -10.54 -3.55 1.91
C THR A 164 -11.76 -3.75 2.82
N TYR A 165 -11.56 -4.30 4.02
CA TYR A 165 -12.65 -4.49 4.99
C TYR A 165 -13.26 -3.17 5.45
N PHE A 166 -12.43 -2.15 5.72
CA PHE A 166 -12.87 -0.82 6.16
C PHE A 166 -13.09 0.18 5.01
N ALA A 167 -13.04 -0.28 3.77
CA ALA A 167 -13.31 0.57 2.62
C ALA A 167 -14.75 1.12 2.65
N SER A 168 -14.93 2.33 2.13
CA SER A 168 -16.25 2.95 2.04
C SER A 168 -17.17 2.15 1.11
N LEU A 169 -18.34 1.76 1.61
CA LEU A 169 -19.40 1.09 0.84
C LEU A 169 -20.41 2.07 0.23
N ARG A 170 -20.15 3.37 0.33
CA ARG A 170 -21.01 4.40 -0.29
C ARG A 170 -20.96 4.27 -1.81
N PRO A 171 -22.07 4.59 -2.50
CA PRO A 171 -22.08 4.62 -3.95
C PRO A 171 -20.98 5.53 -4.49
N MET A 172 -20.44 5.19 -5.67
CA MET A 172 -19.47 6.05 -6.34
C MET A 172 -20.04 7.45 -6.59
N GLY A 173 -19.22 8.47 -6.30
CA GLY A 173 -19.65 9.86 -6.38
C GLY A 173 -20.38 10.39 -5.15
N ALA A 174 -20.71 9.54 -4.17
CA ALA A 174 -21.23 9.99 -2.88
C ALA A 174 -20.06 10.42 -1.97
N PHE A 175 -19.83 11.72 -1.89
CA PHE A 175 -18.80 12.27 -0.98
C PHE A 175 -19.25 12.19 0.47
N LYS A 176 -18.26 12.13 1.37
CA LYS A 176 -18.51 12.27 2.80
C LYS A 176 -18.95 13.68 3.09
N VAL A 177 -20.06 13.82 3.78
CA VAL A 177 -20.51 15.11 4.29
C VAL A 177 -19.82 15.35 5.64
N ASN A 178 -19.24 16.53 5.82
CA ASN A 178 -18.69 16.93 7.11
C ASN A 178 -19.85 17.31 8.03
N GLU A 179 -19.98 16.60 9.14
CA GLU A 179 -21.09 16.81 10.10
C GLU A 179 -21.02 18.18 10.78
N ALA A 180 -19.83 18.70 11.07
CA ALA A 180 -19.64 20.02 11.64
C ALA A 180 -20.21 21.09 10.71
N ILE A 181 -19.86 21.06 9.41
CA ILE A 181 -20.42 22.00 8.42
C ILE A 181 -21.93 21.83 8.29
N THR A 182 -22.41 20.60 8.28
CA THR A 182 -23.85 20.33 8.19
C THR A 182 -24.61 20.95 9.37
N ASN A 183 -24.04 20.88 10.56
CA ASN A 183 -24.65 21.43 11.77
C ASN A 183 -24.64 22.96 11.72
N GLU A 184 -23.53 23.59 11.32
CA GLU A 184 -23.46 25.05 11.13
C GLU A 184 -24.49 25.54 10.11
N VAL A 185 -24.57 24.86 8.95
CA VAL A 185 -25.57 25.23 7.92
C VAL A 185 -27.00 25.06 8.43
N LYS A 186 -27.28 23.99 9.21
CA LYS A 186 -28.62 23.80 9.85
C LYS A 186 -28.95 24.91 10.82
N LEU A 187 -27.97 25.36 11.64
CA LEU A 187 -28.15 26.51 12.55
C LEU A 187 -28.44 27.78 11.76
N MET A 188 -27.72 28.04 10.68
CA MET A 188 -27.94 29.22 9.83
C MET A 188 -29.30 29.22 9.13
N LEU A 189 -29.83 28.02 8.78
CA LEU A 189 -31.13 27.87 8.10
C LEU A 189 -32.32 27.82 9.07
N ASN A 190 -32.10 27.71 10.37
CA ASN A 190 -33.19 27.64 11.34
C ASN A 190 -33.45 29.02 11.95
N PRO A 191 -34.56 29.70 11.58
CA PRO A 191 -34.85 31.06 12.05
C PRO A 191 -35.08 31.19 13.58
N GLU A 192 -35.37 30.06 14.24
CA GLU A 192 -35.64 30.00 15.70
C GLU A 192 -34.40 29.57 16.51
N ALA A 193 -33.31 29.19 15.85
CA ALA A 193 -32.08 28.81 16.53
C ALA A 193 -31.37 30.10 16.97
N ASP A 194 -31.15 30.25 18.29
CA ASP A 194 -30.26 31.28 18.81
C ASP A 194 -28.80 30.85 18.51
N PRO A 195 -28.09 31.56 17.61
CA PRO A 195 -26.71 31.24 17.27
C PRO A 195 -25.76 31.29 18.50
N PHE A 196 -26.17 31.91 19.58
CA PHE A 196 -25.41 32.05 20.82
C PHE A 196 -25.82 31.08 21.92
N ALA A 197 -26.93 30.35 21.77
CA ALA A 197 -27.42 29.42 22.81
C ALA A 197 -26.50 28.19 23.00
N THR A 198 -25.66 27.85 22.04
CA THR A 198 -24.75 26.71 22.07
C THR A 198 -23.37 27.01 22.61
N THR A 199 -23.09 28.22 23.05
CA THR A 199 -21.76 28.65 23.57
C THR A 199 -21.57 28.39 25.08
N THR A 200 -22.51 27.78 25.75
CA THR A 200 -22.34 27.33 27.14
C THR A 200 -21.95 25.88 27.21
N GLU A 201 -20.66 25.63 27.53
CA GLU A 201 -20.11 24.37 28.06
C GLU A 201 -19.49 23.32 27.09
N SER A 202 -19.01 23.64 25.92
CA SER A 202 -17.93 22.81 25.42
C SER A 202 -16.68 23.64 25.15
N ALA A 203 -15.73 23.61 26.09
CA ALA A 203 -14.37 24.13 25.93
C ALA A 203 -13.54 23.28 24.93
N THR A 204 -14.18 22.75 23.89
CA THR A 204 -13.49 22.15 22.76
C THR A 204 -13.07 23.28 21.82
N PRO A 205 -11.80 23.36 21.42
CA PRO A 205 -11.37 24.25 20.36
C PRO A 205 -12.28 24.12 19.14
N PRO A 206 -12.55 25.19 18.38
CA PRO A 206 -13.35 25.10 17.17
C PRO A 206 -12.79 23.99 16.28
N GLU A 207 -13.68 23.09 15.85
CA GLU A 207 -13.29 21.94 15.03
C GLU A 207 -12.73 22.45 13.71
N LYS A 208 -11.50 22.03 13.38
CA LYS A 208 -10.82 22.40 12.15
C LYS A 208 -11.56 21.82 10.95
N PHE A 209 -11.86 22.63 9.95
CA PHE A 209 -12.54 22.19 8.75
C PHE A 209 -11.56 21.61 7.72
N GLY A 210 -11.61 20.29 7.52
CA GLY A 210 -10.78 19.61 6.55
C GLY A 210 -9.38 19.24 7.07
N ILE A 211 -8.45 18.96 6.16
CA ILE A 211 -7.15 18.34 6.44
C ILE A 211 -6.02 19.24 5.95
N GLN A 212 -5.08 19.56 6.84
CA GLN A 212 -3.84 20.26 6.52
C GLN A 212 -2.64 19.33 6.57
N ASP A 213 -2.56 18.46 7.58
CA ASP A 213 -1.45 17.53 7.77
C ASP A 213 -1.98 16.11 8.07
N VAL A 214 -1.09 15.16 8.13
CA VAL A 214 -1.41 13.73 8.37
C VAL A 214 -2.02 13.50 9.76
N THR A 215 -1.80 14.39 10.72
CA THR A 215 -2.42 14.36 12.04
C THR A 215 -3.93 14.59 12.01
N ASP A 216 -4.43 15.21 10.95
CA ASP A 216 -5.86 15.49 10.76
C ASP A 216 -6.57 14.34 10.02
N LEU A 217 -5.81 13.38 9.46
CA LEU A 217 -6.35 12.24 8.71
C LEU A 217 -7.03 11.23 9.62
N THR A 218 -8.07 10.61 9.11
CA THR A 218 -8.67 9.45 9.75
C THR A 218 -7.72 8.25 9.68
N TRP A 219 -7.83 7.33 10.64
CA TRP A 219 -7.00 6.13 10.66
C TRP A 219 -7.18 5.26 9.39
N VAL A 220 -8.36 5.28 8.73
CA VAL A 220 -8.60 4.58 7.47
C VAL A 220 -7.81 5.21 6.32
N GLN A 221 -7.72 6.55 6.27
CA GLN A 221 -6.90 7.25 5.28
C GLN A 221 -5.41 6.98 5.50
N LEU A 222 -4.95 6.94 6.77
CA LEU A 222 -3.57 6.56 7.11
C LEU A 222 -3.27 5.11 6.70
N LEU A 223 -4.18 4.17 6.99
CA LEU A 223 -4.08 2.77 6.57
C LEU A 223 -4.00 2.66 5.04
N SER A 224 -4.83 3.41 4.32
CA SER A 224 -4.85 3.44 2.85
C SER A 224 -3.52 3.91 2.27
N ALA A 225 -2.86 4.89 2.89
CA ALA A 225 -1.55 5.38 2.44
C ALA A 225 -0.46 4.29 2.56
N TYR A 226 -0.45 3.53 3.66
CA TYR A 226 0.46 2.40 3.85
C TYR A 226 0.12 1.19 2.98
N THR A 227 -1.15 0.98 2.67
CA THR A 227 -1.59 -0.13 1.81
C THR A 227 -1.21 0.08 0.35
N CYS A 228 -0.88 1.31 -0.07
CA CYS A 228 -0.57 1.62 -1.46
C CYS A 228 0.71 0.92 -1.95
N THR A 229 0.56 0.02 -2.94
CA THR A 229 1.69 -0.70 -3.58
C THR A 229 2.40 0.09 -4.67
N GLU A 230 1.97 1.31 -4.93
CA GLU A 230 2.49 2.16 -6.01
C GLU A 230 2.31 1.55 -7.42
N CYS A 231 1.31 0.71 -7.63
CA CYS A 231 1.10 -0.01 -8.90
C CYS A 231 0.76 0.90 -10.09
N GLY A 232 0.25 2.12 -9.84
CA GLY A 232 0.02 3.17 -10.83
C GLY A 232 -1.27 3.06 -11.64
N ARG A 233 -2.15 2.11 -11.37
CA ARG A 233 -3.44 1.99 -12.07
C ARG A 233 -4.27 3.26 -11.94
N CYS A 234 -4.37 3.80 -10.74
CA CYS A 234 -5.11 5.03 -10.45
C CYS A 234 -4.57 6.25 -11.22
N THR A 235 -3.27 6.30 -11.47
CA THR A 235 -2.63 7.39 -12.25
C THR A 235 -2.86 7.23 -13.75
N ASP A 236 -2.84 6.00 -14.25
CA ASP A 236 -3.11 5.71 -15.67
C ASP A 236 -4.58 6.01 -16.07
N GLU A 237 -5.52 5.85 -15.13
CA GLU A 237 -6.94 6.14 -15.36
C GLU A 237 -7.32 7.60 -15.02
N CYS A 238 -6.39 8.40 -14.49
CA CYS A 238 -6.67 9.77 -14.09
C CYS A 238 -6.72 10.72 -15.29
N PRO A 239 -7.87 11.34 -15.62
CA PRO A 239 -7.98 12.24 -16.77
C PRO A 239 -7.08 13.47 -16.63
N ALA A 240 -6.87 13.99 -15.43
CA ALA A 240 -5.94 15.08 -15.19
C ALA A 240 -4.49 14.69 -15.51
N ASN A 241 -4.06 13.49 -15.13
CA ASN A 241 -2.71 13.00 -15.46
C ASN A 241 -2.56 12.73 -16.96
N LEU A 242 -3.57 12.14 -17.58
CA LEU A 242 -3.58 11.84 -19.02
C LEU A 242 -3.48 13.12 -19.89
N THR A 243 -4.06 14.22 -19.42
CA THR A 243 -3.99 15.52 -20.09
C THR A 243 -2.74 16.34 -19.74
N GLY A 244 -1.79 15.76 -19.01
CA GLY A 244 -0.50 16.38 -18.69
C GLY A 244 -0.51 17.32 -17.47
N LYS A 245 -1.60 17.36 -16.68
CA LYS A 245 -1.62 18.12 -15.41
C LYS A 245 -0.78 17.41 -14.35
N LYS A 246 -0.32 18.15 -13.36
CA LYS A 246 0.61 17.64 -12.32
C LYS A 246 0.01 16.57 -11.39
N LEU A 247 -1.30 16.41 -11.36
CA LEU A 247 -1.94 15.44 -10.46
C LEU A 247 -1.58 14.01 -10.84
N SER A 248 -1.08 13.27 -9.85
CA SER A 248 -0.95 11.81 -9.84
C SER A 248 -1.61 11.28 -8.57
N PRO A 249 -2.75 10.58 -8.66
CA PRO A 249 -3.42 10.00 -7.48
C PRO A 249 -2.52 9.07 -6.67
N ARG A 250 -1.63 8.33 -7.34
CA ARG A 250 -0.58 7.52 -6.70
C ARG A 250 0.37 8.41 -5.88
N ALA A 251 0.82 9.54 -6.45
CA ALA A 251 1.74 10.45 -5.77
C ALA A 251 1.09 11.06 -4.53
N ILE A 252 -0.22 11.33 -4.54
CA ILE A 252 -0.95 11.76 -3.33
C ILE A 252 -0.76 10.75 -2.20
N MET A 253 -1.00 9.46 -2.46
CA MET A 253 -0.84 8.41 -1.44
C MET A 253 0.61 8.23 -0.99
N MET A 254 1.58 8.27 -1.92
CA MET A 254 3.00 8.17 -1.59
C MET A 254 3.46 9.34 -0.70
N LYS A 255 3.13 10.57 -1.08
CA LYS A 255 3.44 11.78 -0.31
C LYS A 255 2.80 11.77 1.09
N THR A 256 1.57 11.28 1.18
CA THR A 256 0.88 11.08 2.46
C THR A 256 1.64 10.09 3.34
N ARG A 257 2.05 8.93 2.80
CA ARG A 257 2.86 7.95 3.53
C ARG A 257 4.20 8.54 3.96
N ASP A 258 4.91 9.23 3.07
CA ASP A 258 6.21 9.82 3.37
C ASP A 258 6.10 10.83 4.53
N ARG A 259 5.02 11.63 4.56
CA ARG A 259 4.74 12.56 5.66
C ARG A 259 4.37 11.84 6.96
N ILE A 260 3.58 10.75 6.90
CA ILE A 260 3.27 9.92 8.08
C ILE A 260 4.55 9.37 8.70
N GLU A 261 5.48 8.87 7.89
CA GLU A 261 6.76 8.35 8.38
C GLU A 261 7.64 9.46 9.00
N GLU A 262 7.62 10.67 8.44
CA GLU A 262 8.36 11.79 9.00
C GLU A 262 7.80 12.21 10.36
N VAL A 263 6.47 12.33 10.46
CA VAL A 263 5.77 12.62 11.72
C VAL A 263 5.99 11.49 12.73
N GLY A 264 5.91 10.22 12.33
CA GLY A 264 6.21 9.09 13.19
C GLY A 264 7.62 9.14 13.78
N ARG A 265 8.62 9.40 12.94
CA ARG A 265 10.02 9.59 13.40
C ARG A 265 10.18 10.81 14.34
N ASN A 266 9.40 11.86 14.13
CA ASN A 266 9.38 13.01 15.02
C ASN A 266 8.83 12.63 16.41
N ILE A 267 7.68 11.96 16.45
CA ILE A 267 7.05 11.46 17.67
C ILE A 267 8.00 10.53 18.47
N ASP A 268 8.68 9.61 17.78
CA ASP A 268 9.63 8.68 18.41
C ASP A 268 10.81 9.41 19.05
N ARG A 269 11.35 10.44 18.38
CA ARG A 269 12.44 11.28 18.92
C ARG A 269 12.03 12.08 20.16
N HIS A 270 10.78 12.51 20.20
CA HIS A 270 10.24 13.34 21.28
C HIS A 270 9.41 12.56 22.31
N LYS A 271 9.70 11.25 22.47
CA LYS A 271 9.13 10.38 23.53
C LYS A 271 7.60 10.31 23.47
N GLY A 272 7.04 10.18 22.29
CA GLY A 272 5.59 10.02 22.10
C GLY A 272 4.81 11.32 21.92
N LYS A 273 5.48 12.47 21.77
CA LYS A 273 4.83 13.74 21.48
C LYS A 273 5.26 14.28 20.13
N PHE A 274 4.33 14.78 19.35
CA PHE A 274 4.65 15.50 18.12
C PHE A 274 5.13 16.91 18.47
N GLU A 275 6.30 17.28 17.98
CA GLU A 275 6.79 18.66 17.97
C GLU A 275 6.70 19.25 16.57
N ALA A 276 6.17 20.46 16.46
CA ALA A 276 5.98 21.11 15.16
C ALA A 276 7.32 21.25 14.41
N ASP A 277 7.40 20.65 13.25
CA ASP A 277 8.59 20.65 12.37
C ASP A 277 8.53 21.69 11.25
N GLY A 278 7.49 22.52 11.26
CA GLY A 278 7.27 23.58 10.28
C GLY A 278 6.83 23.10 8.91
N LYS A 279 6.50 21.82 8.77
CA LYS A 279 6.03 21.23 7.51
C LYS A 279 4.60 20.73 7.65
N THR A 280 3.87 20.74 6.53
CA THR A 280 2.53 20.20 6.45
C THR A 280 2.36 19.37 5.17
N LEU A 281 1.44 18.42 5.18
CA LEU A 281 1.14 17.62 3.98
C LEU A 281 0.66 18.52 2.83
N LEU A 282 -0.21 19.49 3.15
CA LEU A 282 -0.68 20.50 2.22
C LEU A 282 0.36 21.63 2.12
N GLY A 283 0.87 21.88 0.95
CA GLY A 283 1.86 22.92 0.65
C GLY A 283 3.26 22.35 0.45
N ASP A 284 3.80 21.63 1.43
CA ASP A 284 5.16 21.12 1.34
C ASP A 284 5.26 19.81 0.52
N TYR A 285 4.26 18.95 0.63
CA TYR A 285 4.21 17.67 -0.12
C TYR A 285 3.22 17.73 -1.27
N ILE A 286 1.99 18.15 -1.02
CA ILE A 286 0.91 18.21 -2.01
C ILE A 286 0.60 19.68 -2.30
N THR A 287 0.78 20.10 -3.54
CA THR A 287 0.57 21.50 -3.93
C THR A 287 -0.91 21.80 -4.22
N ALA A 288 -1.30 23.06 -4.08
CA ALA A 288 -2.64 23.53 -4.46
C ALA A 288 -2.96 23.21 -5.95
N GLU A 289 -1.96 23.30 -6.85
CA GLU A 289 -2.12 22.95 -8.25
C GLU A 289 -2.50 21.48 -8.45
N GLU A 290 -1.89 20.56 -7.68
CA GLU A 290 -2.26 19.13 -7.71
C GLU A 290 -3.68 18.91 -7.21
N LEU A 291 -4.09 19.60 -6.13
CA LEU A 291 -5.46 19.50 -5.62
C LEU A 291 -6.51 19.96 -6.63
N TRP A 292 -6.31 21.16 -7.21
CA TRP A 292 -7.29 21.77 -8.11
C TRP A 292 -7.30 21.14 -9.51
N ALA A 293 -6.27 20.38 -9.88
CA ALA A 293 -6.27 19.57 -11.09
C ALA A 293 -7.25 18.39 -11.04
N CYS A 294 -7.69 17.96 -9.86
CA CYS A 294 -8.62 16.85 -9.72
C CYS A 294 -10.03 17.21 -10.20
N THR A 295 -10.61 16.39 -11.08
CA THR A 295 -11.98 16.56 -11.61
C THR A 295 -13.03 15.78 -10.82
N THR A 296 -12.69 15.18 -9.70
CA THR A 296 -13.58 14.41 -8.81
C THR A 296 -14.32 13.25 -9.49
N CYS A 297 -13.74 12.68 -10.54
CA CYS A 297 -14.39 11.66 -11.39
C CYS A 297 -14.41 10.23 -10.81
N ASN A 298 -13.78 9.97 -9.65
CA ASN A 298 -13.63 8.65 -9.02
C ASN A 298 -12.87 7.58 -9.82
N ALA A 299 -12.34 7.85 -11.01
CA ALA A 299 -11.63 6.87 -11.82
C ALA A 299 -10.43 6.23 -11.07
N CYS A 300 -9.74 7.00 -10.22
CA CYS A 300 -8.65 6.49 -9.40
C CYS A 300 -9.10 5.51 -8.30
N VAL A 301 -10.28 5.70 -7.74
CA VAL A 301 -10.88 4.82 -6.72
C VAL A 301 -11.31 3.52 -7.37
N GLU A 302 -12.01 3.59 -8.50
CA GLU A 302 -12.46 2.43 -9.30
C GLU A 302 -11.28 1.55 -9.76
N ALA A 303 -10.20 2.18 -10.22
CA ALA A 303 -9.03 1.46 -10.69
C ALA A 303 -8.22 0.75 -9.59
N CYS A 304 -8.50 1.03 -8.31
CA CYS A 304 -7.72 0.48 -7.19
C CYS A 304 -8.24 -0.89 -6.76
N PRO A 305 -7.43 -1.98 -6.89
CA PRO A 305 -7.87 -3.33 -6.56
C PRO A 305 -8.03 -3.58 -5.05
N VAL A 306 -7.55 -2.67 -4.20
CA VAL A 306 -7.63 -2.74 -2.74
C VAL A 306 -8.40 -1.56 -2.14
N SER A 307 -9.24 -0.91 -2.95
CA SER A 307 -10.20 0.13 -2.52
C SER A 307 -9.57 1.34 -1.80
N ILE A 308 -8.36 1.75 -2.21
CA ILE A 308 -7.73 2.99 -1.72
C ILE A 308 -8.45 4.18 -2.36
N ASN A 309 -8.77 5.19 -1.55
CA ASN A 309 -9.49 6.38 -1.97
C ASN A 309 -8.63 7.66 -1.87
N PRO A 310 -7.81 8.00 -2.88
CA PRO A 310 -7.04 9.24 -2.89
C PRO A 310 -7.93 10.49 -2.99
N LEU A 311 -9.13 10.35 -3.55
CA LEU A 311 -10.05 11.46 -3.76
C LEU A 311 -10.59 12.01 -2.44
N GLU A 312 -10.80 11.15 -1.44
CA GLU A 312 -11.27 11.59 -0.13
C GLU A 312 -10.27 12.55 0.53
N ILE A 313 -8.96 12.21 0.48
CA ILE A 313 -7.89 13.09 0.97
C ILE A 313 -7.85 14.42 0.21
N ILE A 314 -7.99 14.37 -1.13
CA ILE A 314 -8.02 15.58 -1.97
C ILE A 314 -9.21 16.47 -1.61
N MET A 315 -10.38 15.91 -1.37
CA MET A 315 -11.58 16.68 -1.02
C MET A 315 -11.48 17.29 0.36
N ASP A 316 -10.99 16.54 1.34
CA ASP A 316 -10.79 17.04 2.70
C ASP A 316 -9.73 18.16 2.72
N MET A 317 -8.66 18.07 1.92
CA MET A 317 -7.69 19.16 1.75
C MET A 317 -8.28 20.39 1.06
N ARG A 318 -9.10 20.21 0.00
CA ARG A 318 -9.79 21.34 -0.64
C ARG A 318 -10.70 22.05 0.34
N GLN A 319 -11.39 21.30 1.20
CA GLN A 319 -12.24 21.86 2.24
C GLN A 319 -11.43 22.77 3.18
N TYR A 320 -10.25 22.30 3.62
CA TYR A 320 -9.34 23.12 4.43
C TYR A 320 -8.89 24.39 3.70
N VAL A 321 -8.46 24.27 2.43
CA VAL A 321 -8.01 25.44 1.65
C VAL A 321 -9.12 26.49 1.52
N VAL A 322 -10.36 26.06 1.26
CA VAL A 322 -11.49 26.99 1.07
C VAL A 322 -11.95 27.59 2.38
N MET A 323 -12.13 26.77 3.41
CA MET A 323 -12.79 27.21 4.65
C MET A 323 -11.83 27.84 5.66
N GLU A 324 -10.59 27.33 5.75
CA GLU A 324 -9.61 27.84 6.72
C GLU A 324 -8.65 28.88 6.12
N GLN A 325 -8.31 28.73 4.83
CA GLN A 325 -7.35 29.60 4.17
C GLN A 325 -7.97 30.61 3.20
N SER A 326 -9.28 30.50 2.91
CA SER A 326 -9.96 31.31 1.86
C SER A 326 -9.21 31.24 0.51
N GLY A 327 -8.56 30.14 0.23
CA GLY A 327 -7.54 29.95 -0.80
C GLY A 327 -8.05 29.24 -2.06
N ALA A 328 -9.30 29.48 -2.50
CA ALA A 328 -9.80 28.95 -3.76
C ALA A 328 -9.20 29.69 -4.97
N PRO A 329 -9.09 29.03 -6.17
CA PRO A 329 -8.76 29.70 -7.42
C PRO A 329 -9.70 30.89 -7.70
N ASN A 330 -9.18 31.93 -8.34
CA ASN A 330 -9.94 33.16 -8.59
C ASN A 330 -11.29 32.92 -9.31
N GLU A 331 -11.31 32.02 -10.26
CA GLU A 331 -12.52 31.62 -11.00
C GLU A 331 -13.58 31.02 -10.08
N LEU A 332 -13.17 30.20 -9.12
CA LEU A 332 -14.08 29.64 -8.12
C LEU A 332 -14.54 30.69 -7.12
N ASN A 333 -13.66 31.59 -6.70
CA ASN A 333 -14.05 32.70 -5.81
C ASN A 333 -15.09 33.62 -6.50
N MET A 334 -14.89 33.96 -7.79
CA MET A 334 -15.88 34.69 -8.56
C MET A 334 -17.21 33.94 -8.67
N MET A 335 -17.16 32.63 -8.93
CA MET A 335 -18.35 31.79 -8.99
C MET A 335 -19.10 31.79 -7.65
N MET A 336 -18.39 31.58 -6.53
CA MET A 336 -18.99 31.58 -5.20
C MET A 336 -19.64 32.94 -4.86
N ASN A 337 -18.94 34.05 -5.10
CA ASN A 337 -19.48 35.37 -4.93
C ASN A 337 -20.71 35.64 -5.80
N ASN A 338 -20.72 35.16 -7.03
CA ASN A 338 -21.88 35.30 -7.90
C ASN A 338 -23.06 34.46 -7.40
N ILE A 339 -22.82 33.25 -6.92
CA ILE A 339 -23.87 32.40 -6.32
C ILE A 339 -24.47 33.07 -5.08
N GLU A 340 -23.63 33.63 -4.21
CA GLU A 340 -24.05 34.32 -3.00
C GLU A 340 -24.90 35.57 -3.33
N ASN A 341 -24.41 36.43 -4.21
CA ASN A 341 -25.05 37.71 -4.51
C ASN A 341 -26.18 37.64 -5.57
N ASN A 342 -26.08 36.72 -6.51
CA ASN A 342 -27.00 36.63 -7.65
C ASN A 342 -27.79 35.32 -7.69
N GLY A 343 -27.48 34.34 -6.83
CA GLY A 343 -28.07 33.01 -6.87
C GLY A 343 -27.72 32.20 -8.12
N ALA A 344 -26.61 32.55 -8.82
CA ALA A 344 -26.12 31.86 -10.02
C ALA A 344 -24.59 32.02 -10.15
N PRO A 345 -23.89 31.13 -10.85
CA PRO A 345 -22.42 31.16 -10.97
C PRO A 345 -21.90 32.30 -11.87
N TRP A 346 -22.75 33.05 -12.55
CA TRP A 346 -22.42 34.19 -13.45
C TRP A 346 -22.92 35.51 -12.90
N ALA A 347 -22.36 36.60 -13.39
CA ALA A 347 -22.60 37.96 -12.89
C ALA A 347 -23.89 38.65 -13.40
N TYR A 348 -24.89 37.89 -13.83
CA TYR A 348 -26.18 38.45 -14.24
C TYR A 348 -27.17 38.49 -13.08
N SER A 349 -27.85 39.62 -12.92
CA SER A 349 -28.89 39.76 -11.91
C SER A 349 -30.07 38.80 -12.19
N GLN A 350 -30.87 38.50 -11.19
CA GLN A 350 -32.06 37.66 -11.37
C GLN A 350 -33.05 38.28 -12.33
N ALA A 351 -33.17 39.64 -12.34
CA ALA A 351 -34.06 40.38 -13.22
C ALA A 351 -33.70 40.26 -14.72
N ASP A 352 -32.40 40.09 -15.01
CA ASP A 352 -31.90 40.04 -16.40
C ASP A 352 -31.93 38.63 -17.02
N ARG A 353 -32.28 37.60 -16.22
CA ARG A 353 -32.26 36.20 -16.70
C ARG A 353 -33.44 35.80 -17.57
N LEU A 354 -34.50 36.58 -17.58
CA LEU A 354 -35.73 36.32 -18.32
C LEU A 354 -35.83 37.21 -19.58
N GLN A 355 -34.81 38.01 -19.84
CA GLN A 355 -34.67 38.77 -21.09
C GLN A 355 -33.75 38.06 -22.06
#